data_e065d68ac0024f5989a8dc6489e344d8
#
_entry.id   e065d68ac0024f5989a8dc6489e344d8
#
_cell.length_a   1.000
_cell.length_b   1.000
_cell.length_c   1.000
_cell.angle_alpha   90.00
_cell.angle_beta   90.00
_cell.angle_gamma   90.00
#
_symmetry.space_group_name_H-M   'P 1'
#
loop_
_entity.id
_entity.type
_entity.pdbx_description
1 polymer ?
#
loop_
_entity_poly.entity_id
_entity_poly.type
_entity_poly.pdbx_seq_one_letter_code
_entity_poly.pdbx_strand_id
1 'polypeptide(L)'
;MNFIKAIVVCSFMLLSGIVLAQNGMKDIKGTICDESGEPIIGASVIVKGTSNGTISDLDGKFTLSVSDKAVIEISFVGYETQEIKMNTSKTDFKIVLRDDAELLEEVVVVGYGVQKKSDLTSAVATVKSDELAATSVTSLDQGLQGRAAGVVVLNTSGQPGAGTSIRIRGTSSINGNNEPLYVIDGIPVISDASSFSTGALQNPALNPLTNINPNDIESIEILKDASATSIYGARGANGVVLVTTKQGKSGKPKVSIVAKFTLQQVTKKMDMLNSVQLAELVNEVADNDGVERNPVFAGLNNLSKINTDWQDEIFCTAPMQNYDISVSGGNDKTTYFISGNLLLQDGIIIGSDFGKGSFRVNLNQQINKWLKAGISTNLSYSRSNGVVTNAEGGFASSVTSWALEMNPGLPVRDSEENYTYENNMKSPNVGNPVQDALEAKNRNTSFRTLANAFLEYMPIKDLTFKTSIGVDYFYIKDQSFGAGELKRAESNGGYANIGNRDGYNWVWENTINYNQTFGDHTLGVLGGMTAQAFVSENSSVSTADFEDGFLGFNSIQSGALRQAANSGTVSYTHLRAH
;
A
#
# COMPACT_ATOMS: atom_id res chain seq x y z
N MET A 1 12.11 22.19 20.73
CA MET A 1 10.92 21.83 21.53
C MET A 1 9.97 22.98 21.85
N ASN A 2 10.34 24.25 21.64
CA ASN A 2 9.46 25.41 21.95
C ASN A 2 8.66 25.98 20.77
N PHE A 3 8.98 25.60 19.56
CA PHE A 3 8.26 26.10 18.35
C PHE A 3 6.97 25.32 18.05
N ILE A 4 6.92 24.03 18.41
CA ILE A 4 5.74 23.17 18.20
C ILE A 4 4.61 23.48 19.19
N LYS A 5 4.95 23.90 20.42
CA LYS A 5 3.95 24.31 21.43
C LYS A 5 3.24 25.61 21.06
N ALA A 6 3.88 26.51 20.33
CA ALA A 6 3.27 27.76 19.88
C ALA A 6 2.24 27.56 18.76
N ILE A 7 2.45 26.60 17.87
CA ILE A 7 1.52 26.28 16.75
C ILE A 7 0.24 25.60 17.28
N VAL A 8 0.34 24.75 18.28
CA VAL A 8 -0.83 24.07 18.87
C VAL A 8 -1.71 25.05 19.66
N VAL A 9 -1.14 26.03 20.32
CA VAL A 9 -1.91 27.06 21.08
C VAL A 9 -2.61 28.05 20.14
N CYS A 10 -2.01 28.43 19.01
CA CYS A 10 -2.65 29.27 17.99
C CYS A 10 -3.79 28.55 17.25
N SER A 11 -3.72 27.24 17.09
CA SER A 11 -4.79 26.46 16.46
C SER A 11 -6.03 26.33 17.36
N PHE A 12 -5.88 26.38 18.68
CA PHE A 12 -7.01 26.29 19.63
C PHE A 12 -7.73 27.63 19.84
N MET A 13 -7.11 28.77 19.56
CA MET A 13 -7.75 30.10 19.69
C MET A 13 -8.57 30.52 18.46
N LEU A 14 -8.49 29.81 17.35
CA LEU A 14 -9.29 30.09 16.14
C LEU A 14 -10.65 29.37 16.10
N LEU A 15 -10.97 28.53 17.11
CA LEU A 15 -12.22 27.77 17.15
C LEU A 15 -13.34 28.40 18.04
N SER A 16 -13.16 29.59 18.58
CA SER A 16 -14.11 30.17 19.54
C SER A 16 -14.90 31.38 19.01
N GLY A 17 -15.31 31.36 17.76
CA GLY A 17 -16.04 32.47 17.14
C GLY A 17 -17.19 32.07 16.22
N ILE A 18 -17.98 31.02 16.53
CA ILE A 18 -19.23 30.77 15.78
C ILE A 18 -20.40 31.31 16.60
N VAL A 19 -20.77 32.55 16.31
CA VAL A 19 -22.06 33.12 16.75
C VAL A 19 -23.17 32.44 15.96
N LEU A 20 -24.04 31.72 16.66
CA LEU A 20 -25.28 31.17 16.12
C LEU A 20 -26.23 32.31 15.73
N ALA A 21 -26.29 32.63 14.43
CA ALA A 21 -27.41 33.36 13.89
C ALA A 21 -28.59 32.38 13.76
N GLN A 22 -29.60 32.53 14.61
CA GLN A 22 -30.90 31.87 14.44
C GLN A 22 -31.59 32.46 13.20
N ASN A 23 -31.39 31.88 12.03
CA ASN A 23 -32.23 32.10 10.86
C ASN A 23 -33.50 31.23 11.03
N GLY A 24 -34.67 31.83 10.81
CA GLY A 24 -35.97 31.13 10.90
C GLY A 24 -35.97 29.85 10.04
N MET A 25 -36.05 28.71 10.68
CA MET A 25 -36.20 27.40 10.01
C MET A 25 -37.71 27.20 9.72
N LYS A 26 -37.99 26.68 8.52
CA LYS A 26 -39.33 26.27 8.10
C LYS A 26 -39.33 24.79 7.80
N ASP A 27 -40.42 24.11 8.21
CA ASP A 27 -40.65 22.73 7.86
C ASP A 27 -41.23 22.63 6.46
N ILE A 28 -40.52 21.93 5.59
CA ILE A 28 -40.99 21.55 4.26
C ILE A 28 -41.39 20.08 4.28
N LYS A 29 -42.40 19.74 3.49
CA LYS A 29 -42.85 18.38 3.27
C LYS A 29 -42.84 18.07 1.79
N GLY A 30 -42.69 16.81 1.45
CA GLY A 30 -42.78 16.41 0.07
C GLY A 30 -42.91 14.91 -0.11
N THR A 31 -43.24 14.50 -1.32
CA THR A 31 -43.32 13.10 -1.73
C THR A 31 -42.37 12.87 -2.87
N ILE A 32 -41.55 11.84 -2.78
CA ILE A 32 -40.57 11.41 -3.79
C ILE A 32 -41.14 10.16 -4.47
N CYS A 33 -41.25 10.20 -5.78
CA CYS A 33 -41.68 9.08 -6.62
C CYS A 33 -40.80 8.96 -7.85
N ASP A 34 -40.86 7.81 -8.53
CA ASP A 34 -40.27 7.60 -9.85
C ASP A 34 -41.15 8.14 -11.00
N GLU A 35 -40.74 7.95 -12.24
CA GLU A 35 -41.49 8.37 -13.43
C GLU A 35 -42.80 7.58 -13.62
N SER A 36 -42.92 6.36 -13.03
CA SER A 36 -44.15 5.56 -13.02
C SER A 36 -45.14 6.01 -11.94
N GLY A 37 -44.70 6.86 -11.01
CA GLY A 37 -45.48 7.34 -9.89
C GLY A 37 -45.42 6.45 -8.65
N GLU A 38 -44.56 5.43 -8.61
CA GLU A 38 -44.31 4.63 -7.41
C GLU A 38 -43.47 5.39 -6.38
N PRO A 39 -43.81 5.30 -5.07
CA PRO A 39 -43.06 6.02 -4.03
C PRO A 39 -41.66 5.43 -3.85
N ILE A 40 -40.64 6.29 -3.79
CA ILE A 40 -39.27 5.88 -3.52
C ILE A 40 -39.01 5.92 -2.02
N ILE A 41 -38.77 4.76 -1.42
CA ILE A 41 -38.54 4.55 0.00
C ILE A 41 -37.04 4.70 0.30
N GLY A 42 -36.69 5.49 1.34
CA GLY A 42 -35.30 5.64 1.78
C GLY A 42 -34.46 6.59 0.94
N ALA A 43 -35.08 7.41 0.07
CA ALA A 43 -34.38 8.47 -0.64
C ALA A 43 -33.80 9.50 0.34
N SER A 44 -32.55 9.85 0.17
CA SER A 44 -31.84 10.84 0.99
C SER A 44 -32.21 12.25 0.59
N VAL A 45 -32.58 13.09 1.54
CA VAL A 45 -32.91 14.51 1.36
C VAL A 45 -32.06 15.32 2.30
N ILE A 46 -31.07 16.05 1.77
CA ILE A 46 -30.04 16.74 2.56
C ILE A 46 -30.00 18.22 2.15
N VAL A 47 -29.82 19.10 3.12
CA VAL A 47 -29.51 20.51 2.85
C VAL A 47 -28.05 20.58 2.40
N LYS A 48 -27.83 20.97 1.14
CA LYS A 48 -26.50 21.00 0.50
C LYS A 48 -25.49 21.77 1.32
N GLY A 49 -24.35 21.14 1.60
CA GLY A 49 -23.25 21.71 2.39
C GLY A 49 -23.46 21.65 3.91
N THR A 50 -24.46 20.91 4.41
CA THR A 50 -24.71 20.72 5.85
C THR A 50 -24.92 19.24 6.17
N SER A 51 -24.95 18.90 7.46
CA SER A 51 -25.35 17.57 7.94
C SER A 51 -26.86 17.46 8.24
N ASN A 52 -27.65 18.50 7.90
CA ASN A 52 -29.09 18.50 8.12
C ASN A 52 -29.79 17.77 6.98
N GLY A 53 -30.40 16.61 7.27
CA GLY A 53 -31.07 15.79 6.27
C GLY A 53 -32.06 14.80 6.89
N THR A 54 -32.88 14.18 6.04
CA THR A 54 -33.85 13.15 6.36
C THR A 54 -33.91 12.11 5.25
N ILE A 55 -34.66 11.05 5.44
CA ILE A 55 -34.96 10.03 4.43
C ILE A 55 -36.47 9.94 4.19
N SER A 56 -36.89 9.53 2.99
CA SER A 56 -38.30 9.28 2.68
C SER A 56 -38.82 8.01 3.36
N ASP A 57 -40.06 8.05 3.79
CA ASP A 57 -40.78 6.94 4.43
C ASP A 57 -41.35 5.92 3.40
N LEU A 58 -42.19 4.97 3.89
CA LEU A 58 -42.78 3.92 3.06
C LEU A 58 -43.73 4.43 1.98
N ASP A 59 -44.29 5.65 2.16
CA ASP A 59 -45.12 6.34 1.17
C ASP A 59 -44.32 7.32 0.31
N GLY A 60 -42.98 7.31 0.40
CA GLY A 60 -42.09 8.25 -0.25
C GLY A 60 -42.11 9.67 0.34
N LYS A 61 -42.75 9.88 1.52
CA LYS A 61 -42.89 11.20 2.12
C LYS A 61 -41.69 11.55 2.98
N PHE A 62 -41.33 12.84 3.01
CA PHE A 62 -40.30 13.38 3.90
C PHE A 62 -40.75 14.70 4.54
N THR A 63 -40.12 15.03 5.66
CA THR A 63 -40.23 16.33 6.32
C THR A 63 -38.83 16.78 6.73
N LEU A 64 -38.47 18.02 6.42
CA LEU A 64 -37.13 18.57 6.70
C LEU A 64 -37.23 20.05 7.06
N SER A 65 -36.58 20.47 8.14
CA SER A 65 -36.49 21.87 8.55
C SER A 65 -35.36 22.56 7.81
N VAL A 66 -35.67 23.59 7.03
CA VAL A 66 -34.72 24.29 6.16
C VAL A 66 -34.77 25.81 6.30
N SER A 67 -33.68 26.52 5.97
CA SER A 67 -33.67 27.98 5.91
C SER A 67 -34.22 28.49 4.56
N ASP A 68 -34.70 29.72 4.53
CA ASP A 68 -35.39 30.35 3.37
C ASP A 68 -34.61 30.37 2.04
N LYS A 69 -33.29 30.11 2.05
CA LYS A 69 -32.43 30.09 0.86
C LYS A 69 -31.66 28.79 0.69
N ALA A 70 -32.08 27.74 1.38
CA ALA A 70 -31.42 26.45 1.30
C ALA A 70 -31.57 25.82 -0.10
N VAL A 71 -30.57 25.07 -0.50
CA VAL A 71 -30.67 24.14 -1.63
C VAL A 71 -30.76 22.74 -1.04
N ILE A 72 -31.84 22.01 -1.36
CA ILE A 72 -31.97 20.59 -0.99
C ILE A 72 -31.44 19.75 -2.14
N GLU A 73 -30.66 18.75 -1.77
CA GLU A 73 -30.17 17.72 -2.65
C GLU A 73 -30.92 16.43 -2.31
N ILE A 74 -31.57 15.85 -3.32
CA ILE A 74 -32.34 14.61 -3.20
C ILE A 74 -31.63 13.55 -4.03
N SER A 75 -31.27 12.42 -3.39
CA SER A 75 -30.57 11.33 -4.04
C SER A 75 -31.10 9.98 -3.62
N PHE A 76 -31.11 9.02 -4.54
CA PHE A 76 -31.40 7.62 -4.29
C PHE A 76 -30.62 6.76 -5.27
N VAL A 77 -30.26 5.54 -4.84
CA VAL A 77 -29.46 4.62 -5.67
C VAL A 77 -30.22 4.26 -6.95
N GLY A 78 -29.63 4.50 -8.11
CA GLY A 78 -30.25 4.24 -9.41
C GLY A 78 -31.00 5.42 -10.01
N TYR A 79 -31.02 6.59 -9.36
CA TYR A 79 -31.72 7.78 -9.83
C TYR A 79 -30.81 9.01 -9.93
N GLU A 80 -31.10 9.91 -10.87
CA GLU A 80 -30.38 11.19 -10.99
C GLU A 80 -30.60 12.06 -9.74
N THR A 81 -29.50 12.55 -9.17
CA THR A 81 -29.55 13.47 -8.03
C THR A 81 -30.17 14.81 -8.46
N GLN A 82 -31.24 15.25 -7.78
CA GLN A 82 -31.90 16.51 -8.04
C GLN A 82 -31.59 17.56 -6.98
N GLU A 83 -31.30 18.79 -7.44
CA GLU A 83 -31.13 19.95 -6.56
C GLU A 83 -32.34 20.88 -6.68
N ILE A 84 -32.99 21.17 -5.54
CA ILE A 84 -34.13 22.08 -5.48
C ILE A 84 -33.76 23.30 -4.64
N LYS A 85 -33.78 24.49 -5.26
CA LYS A 85 -33.61 25.75 -4.54
C LYS A 85 -34.90 26.12 -3.83
N MET A 86 -34.83 26.30 -2.51
CA MET A 86 -35.99 26.69 -1.72
C MET A 86 -36.41 28.13 -2.05
N ASN A 87 -37.71 28.28 -2.29
CA ASN A 87 -38.35 29.60 -2.43
C ASN A 87 -39.43 29.71 -1.37
N THR A 88 -39.50 30.83 -0.70
CA THR A 88 -40.26 31.14 0.53
C THR A 88 -41.75 30.85 0.50
N SER A 89 -42.36 30.55 -0.63
CA SER A 89 -43.85 30.41 -0.77
C SER A 89 -44.37 28.98 -0.90
N LYS A 90 -43.48 27.98 -1.10
CA LYS A 90 -43.94 26.59 -1.31
C LYS A 90 -43.36 25.68 -0.23
N THR A 91 -44.26 25.03 0.53
CA THR A 91 -43.91 24.13 1.63
C THR A 91 -44.19 22.66 1.33
N ASP A 92 -44.86 22.36 0.20
CA ASP A 92 -45.16 21.01 -0.23
C ASP A 92 -44.63 20.75 -1.63
N PHE A 93 -43.87 19.65 -1.78
CA PHE A 93 -43.14 19.31 -3.01
C PHE A 93 -43.49 17.91 -3.48
N LYS A 94 -43.84 17.78 -4.75
CA LYS A 94 -43.88 16.49 -5.43
C LYS A 94 -42.59 16.39 -6.29
N ILE A 95 -41.73 15.45 -5.97
CA ILE A 95 -40.41 15.26 -6.59
C ILE A 95 -40.48 13.95 -7.36
N VAL A 96 -40.19 14.01 -8.65
CA VAL A 96 -40.08 12.84 -9.51
C VAL A 96 -38.58 12.65 -9.82
N LEU A 97 -38.01 11.58 -9.30
CA LEU A 97 -36.62 11.22 -9.66
C LEU A 97 -36.66 10.45 -10.98
N ARG A 98 -35.71 10.76 -11.82
CA ARG A 98 -35.49 10.06 -13.10
C ARG A 98 -34.48 8.97 -12.90
N ASP A 99 -34.69 7.84 -13.57
CA ASP A 99 -33.70 6.78 -13.60
C ASP A 99 -32.37 7.32 -14.14
N ASP A 100 -31.31 7.11 -13.39
CA ASP A 100 -29.96 7.45 -13.85
C ASP A 100 -29.46 6.35 -14.79
N ALA A 101 -29.76 6.51 -16.07
CA ALA A 101 -29.33 5.58 -17.11
C ALA A 101 -27.79 5.52 -17.25
N GLU A 102 -27.06 6.55 -16.78
CA GLU A 102 -25.60 6.53 -16.77
C GLU A 102 -25.02 5.63 -15.68
N LEU A 103 -25.72 5.40 -14.55
CA LEU A 103 -25.27 4.51 -13.47
C LEU A 103 -25.35 3.01 -13.83
N LEU A 104 -26.05 2.63 -14.92
CA LEU A 104 -26.19 1.24 -15.37
C LEU A 104 -25.07 0.76 -16.28
N GLU A 105 -24.20 1.64 -16.75
CA GLU A 105 -23.08 1.27 -17.60
C GLU A 105 -21.73 1.31 -16.88
N GLU A 106 -21.58 0.50 -15.82
CA GLU A 106 -20.26 0.30 -15.22
C GLU A 106 -19.34 -0.37 -16.26
N VAL A 107 -18.38 0.39 -16.75
CA VAL A 107 -17.37 -0.11 -17.69
C VAL A 107 -16.15 -0.62 -16.91
N VAL A 108 -15.65 -1.77 -17.32
CA VAL A 108 -14.48 -2.43 -16.72
C VAL A 108 -13.38 -2.51 -17.77
N VAL A 109 -12.17 -2.15 -17.39
CA VAL A 109 -10.99 -2.35 -18.23
C VAL A 109 -10.67 -3.85 -18.25
N VAL A 110 -10.69 -4.46 -19.42
CA VAL A 110 -10.35 -5.87 -19.59
C VAL A 110 -9.29 -5.97 -20.68
N GLY A 111 -8.08 -6.28 -20.28
CA GLY A 111 -6.96 -6.42 -21.21
C GLY A 111 -6.69 -5.14 -22.01
N TYR A 112 -6.84 -5.20 -23.33
CA TYR A 112 -6.60 -4.06 -24.22
C TYR A 112 -7.88 -3.26 -24.57
N GLY A 113 -9.00 -3.52 -23.90
CA GLY A 113 -10.27 -2.88 -24.17
C GLY A 113 -11.04 -2.49 -22.93
N VAL A 114 -12.05 -1.64 -23.14
CA VAL A 114 -13.04 -1.29 -22.11
C VAL A 114 -14.33 -1.98 -22.51
N GLN A 115 -14.90 -2.79 -21.63
CA GLN A 115 -16.16 -3.51 -21.85
C GLN A 115 -17.17 -3.12 -20.77
N LYS A 116 -18.45 -3.18 -21.10
CA LYS A 116 -19.51 -3.03 -20.09
C LYS A 116 -19.45 -4.22 -19.14
N LYS A 117 -19.62 -3.97 -17.85
CA LYS A 117 -19.61 -5.03 -16.84
C LYS A 117 -20.70 -6.07 -17.08
N SER A 118 -21.85 -5.65 -17.63
CA SER A 118 -22.93 -6.52 -18.05
C SER A 118 -22.54 -7.53 -19.15
N ASP A 119 -21.57 -7.17 -19.97
CA ASP A 119 -21.15 -7.97 -21.14
C ASP A 119 -20.00 -8.94 -20.80
N LEU A 120 -19.47 -8.82 -19.56
CA LEU A 120 -18.38 -9.69 -19.09
C LEU A 120 -18.94 -11.06 -18.71
N THR A 121 -18.50 -12.10 -19.41
CA THR A 121 -18.78 -13.51 -19.08
C THR A 121 -17.84 -14.08 -18.04
N SER A 122 -16.80 -13.33 -17.63
CA SER A 122 -15.75 -13.75 -16.71
C SER A 122 -15.92 -13.13 -15.31
N ALA A 123 -15.45 -13.85 -14.27
CA ALA A 123 -15.48 -13.36 -12.90
C ALA A 123 -14.41 -12.27 -12.67
N VAL A 124 -14.81 -11.02 -12.71
CA VAL A 124 -13.98 -9.87 -12.39
C VAL A 124 -14.45 -9.29 -11.06
N ALA A 125 -13.53 -9.05 -10.13
CA ALA A 125 -13.81 -8.28 -8.92
C ALA A 125 -13.21 -6.88 -9.09
N THR A 126 -14.02 -5.85 -8.82
CA THR A 126 -13.60 -4.45 -8.88
C THR A 126 -13.57 -3.86 -7.48
N VAL A 127 -12.48 -3.17 -7.14
CA VAL A 127 -12.32 -2.37 -5.91
C VAL A 127 -12.14 -0.92 -6.33
N LYS A 128 -13.00 -0.01 -5.84
CA LYS A 128 -13.01 1.41 -6.22
C LYS A 128 -12.15 2.26 -5.28
N SER A 129 -11.77 3.45 -5.75
CA SER A 129 -10.94 4.40 -5.01
C SER A 129 -11.49 4.76 -3.63
N ASP A 130 -12.81 4.90 -3.48
CA ASP A 130 -13.44 5.30 -2.23
C ASP A 130 -13.28 4.22 -1.15
N GLU A 131 -13.32 2.94 -1.54
CA GLU A 131 -13.06 1.82 -0.64
C GLU A 131 -11.59 1.79 -0.18
N LEU A 132 -10.65 2.12 -1.06
CA LEU A 132 -9.23 2.21 -0.75
C LEU A 132 -8.93 3.40 0.17
N ALA A 133 -9.59 4.54 -0.07
CA ALA A 133 -9.39 5.77 0.69
C ALA A 133 -9.91 5.67 2.15
N ALA A 134 -10.90 4.81 2.41
CA ALA A 134 -11.51 4.61 3.73
C ALA A 134 -10.54 4.00 4.76
N THR A 135 -9.44 3.39 4.34
CA THR A 135 -8.45 2.77 5.22
C THR A 135 -7.10 3.47 5.11
N SER A 136 -6.35 3.49 6.22
CA SER A 136 -4.97 3.99 6.23
C SER A 136 -4.00 2.88 5.81
N VAL A 137 -4.04 2.51 4.52
CA VAL A 137 -3.12 1.50 3.97
C VAL A 137 -1.86 2.18 3.42
N THR A 138 -0.72 1.51 3.54
CA THR A 138 0.59 2.00 3.08
C THR A 138 0.93 1.51 1.68
N SER A 139 0.29 0.42 1.23
CA SER A 139 0.51 -0.17 -0.09
C SER A 139 -0.82 -0.58 -0.74
N LEU A 140 -0.79 -0.71 -2.07
CA LEU A 140 -1.94 -1.08 -2.90
C LEU A 140 -2.53 -2.43 -2.50
N ASP A 141 -1.71 -3.40 -2.28
CA ASP A 141 -2.07 -4.78 -1.96
C ASP A 141 -2.70 -4.93 -0.58
N GLN A 142 -2.24 -4.18 0.43
CA GLN A 142 -2.94 -4.09 1.72
C GLN A 142 -4.37 -3.57 1.55
N GLY A 143 -4.57 -2.66 0.60
CA GLY A 143 -5.90 -2.15 0.25
C GLY A 143 -6.86 -3.19 -0.30
N LEU A 144 -6.38 -4.33 -0.81
CA LEU A 144 -7.20 -5.42 -1.34
C LEU A 144 -7.67 -6.41 -0.28
N GLN A 145 -7.10 -6.37 0.92
CA GLN A 145 -7.41 -7.34 1.97
C GLN A 145 -8.88 -7.31 2.37
N GLY A 146 -9.55 -8.47 2.23
CA GLY A 146 -10.96 -8.65 2.59
C GLY A 146 -11.99 -8.02 1.62
N ARG A 147 -11.53 -7.41 0.50
CA ARG A 147 -12.41 -6.70 -0.45
C ARG A 147 -12.72 -7.46 -1.73
N ALA A 148 -11.95 -8.48 -2.04
CA ALA A 148 -12.16 -9.27 -3.25
C ALA A 148 -12.33 -10.76 -2.91
N ALA A 149 -13.48 -11.34 -3.22
CA ALA A 149 -13.73 -12.76 -2.98
C ALA A 149 -12.73 -13.64 -3.75
N GLY A 150 -12.14 -14.65 -3.08
CA GLY A 150 -11.13 -15.56 -3.66
C GLY A 150 -9.74 -14.93 -3.80
N VAL A 151 -9.49 -13.79 -3.15
CA VAL A 151 -8.18 -13.15 -3.05
C VAL A 151 -7.74 -13.17 -1.59
N VAL A 152 -6.59 -13.75 -1.33
CA VAL A 152 -5.96 -13.81 -0.01
C VAL A 152 -4.75 -12.91 -0.03
N VAL A 153 -4.70 -11.96 0.89
CA VAL A 153 -3.56 -11.04 1.08
C VAL A 153 -2.91 -11.39 2.41
N LEU A 154 -1.66 -11.79 2.36
CA LEU A 154 -0.85 -12.18 3.52
C LEU A 154 0.29 -11.18 3.68
N ASN A 155 0.35 -10.49 4.80
CA ASN A 155 1.51 -9.69 5.16
C ASN A 155 2.64 -10.63 5.60
N THR A 156 3.80 -10.51 4.98
CA THR A 156 4.98 -11.34 5.32
C THR A 156 5.64 -10.88 6.62
N SER A 157 5.48 -9.60 6.97
CA SER A 157 6.03 -8.99 8.18
C SER A 157 5.20 -7.77 8.59
N GLY A 158 5.27 -7.38 9.86
CA GLY A 158 4.75 -6.10 10.37
C GLY A 158 5.70 -4.92 10.19
N GLN A 159 6.87 -5.13 9.57
CA GLN A 159 7.84 -4.07 9.34
C GLN A 159 7.28 -3.02 8.35
N PRO A 160 7.52 -1.72 8.57
CA PRO A 160 7.12 -0.68 7.64
C PRO A 160 7.66 -0.92 6.22
N GLY A 161 6.78 -0.87 5.21
CA GLY A 161 7.15 -1.12 3.82
C GLY A 161 7.41 -2.58 3.44
N ALA A 162 7.21 -3.54 4.37
CA ALA A 162 7.40 -4.96 4.09
C ALA A 162 6.47 -5.49 2.99
N GLY A 163 6.93 -6.55 2.33
CA GLY A 163 6.20 -7.22 1.26
C GLY A 163 4.90 -7.86 1.75
N THR A 164 3.94 -7.89 0.86
CA THR A 164 2.73 -8.70 1.00
C THR A 164 2.73 -9.77 -0.07
N SER A 165 2.09 -10.88 0.21
CA SER A 165 1.87 -11.97 -0.72
C SER A 165 0.40 -12.03 -1.09
N ILE A 166 0.09 -11.95 -2.38
CA ILE A 166 -1.27 -12.07 -2.87
C ILE A 166 -1.45 -13.42 -3.56
N ARG A 167 -2.54 -14.11 -3.23
CA ARG A 167 -2.95 -15.35 -3.88
C ARG A 167 -4.36 -15.21 -4.40
N ILE A 168 -4.53 -15.50 -5.68
CA ILE A 168 -5.83 -15.54 -6.35
C ILE A 168 -6.19 -17.00 -6.55
N ARG A 169 -7.28 -17.46 -5.88
CA ARG A 169 -7.75 -18.86 -5.92
C ARG A 169 -6.71 -19.92 -5.45
N GLY A 170 -5.76 -19.51 -4.61
CA GLY A 170 -4.76 -20.40 -4.03
C GLY A 170 -3.41 -20.39 -4.74
N THR A 171 -2.62 -21.44 -4.55
CA THR A 171 -1.28 -21.60 -5.12
C THR A 171 -1.33 -22.55 -6.32
N SER A 172 -0.68 -22.18 -7.42
CA SER A 172 -0.61 -22.97 -8.65
C SER A 172 0.71 -23.75 -8.79
N SER A 173 1.75 -23.35 -8.09
CA SER A 173 3.09 -23.94 -8.17
C SER A 173 3.70 -24.15 -6.79
N ILE A 174 4.43 -25.26 -6.63
CA ILE A 174 5.18 -25.57 -5.40
C ILE A 174 6.51 -24.80 -5.38
N ASN A 175 7.19 -24.69 -6.51
CA ASN A 175 8.53 -24.10 -6.62
C ASN A 175 8.57 -22.77 -7.40
N GLY A 176 7.47 -22.39 -8.07
CA GLY A 176 7.39 -21.17 -8.87
C GLY A 176 6.75 -20.03 -8.09
N ASN A 177 6.88 -18.82 -8.66
CA ASN A 177 6.18 -17.65 -8.15
C ASN A 177 4.66 -17.84 -8.28
N ASN A 178 3.93 -17.62 -7.20
CA ASN A 178 2.47 -17.69 -7.15
C ASN A 178 1.80 -16.31 -7.09
N GLU A 179 2.57 -15.22 -7.23
CA GLU A 179 2.04 -13.87 -7.26
C GLU A 179 1.28 -13.60 -8.58
N PRO A 180 0.19 -12.83 -8.55
CA PRO A 180 -0.50 -12.41 -9.76
C PRO A 180 0.35 -11.44 -10.58
N LEU A 181 0.06 -11.33 -11.87
CA LEU A 181 0.60 -10.27 -12.71
C LEU A 181 -0.09 -8.95 -12.39
N TYR A 182 0.68 -7.91 -12.10
CA TYR A 182 0.16 -6.55 -11.99
C TYR A 182 0.35 -5.79 -13.28
N VAL A 183 -0.69 -5.11 -13.72
CA VAL A 183 -0.67 -4.25 -14.90
C VAL A 183 -1.18 -2.86 -14.48
N ILE A 184 -0.33 -1.86 -14.54
CA ILE A 184 -0.63 -0.50 -14.11
C ILE A 184 -0.68 0.42 -15.32
N ASP A 185 -1.85 0.99 -15.61
CA ASP A 185 -2.09 1.81 -16.81
C ASP A 185 -1.59 1.14 -18.10
N GLY A 186 -1.75 -0.18 -18.22
CA GLY A 186 -1.29 -0.98 -19.36
C GLY A 186 0.16 -1.48 -19.27
N ILE A 187 0.95 -1.06 -18.28
CA ILE A 187 2.33 -1.53 -18.12
C ILE A 187 2.34 -2.75 -17.19
N PRO A 188 2.77 -3.94 -17.67
CA PRO A 188 3.07 -5.07 -16.79
C PRO A 188 4.24 -4.72 -15.89
N VAL A 189 4.03 -4.75 -14.58
CA VAL A 189 5.07 -4.42 -13.60
C VAL A 189 5.62 -5.68 -12.93
N ILE A 190 6.89 -5.60 -12.54
CA ILE A 190 7.53 -6.65 -11.77
C ILE A 190 7.04 -6.49 -10.33
N SER A 191 6.42 -7.54 -9.79
CA SER A 191 5.85 -7.60 -8.44
C SER A 191 6.50 -8.66 -7.56
N ASP A 192 7.42 -9.46 -8.10
CA ASP A 192 8.14 -10.45 -7.34
C ASP A 192 9.11 -9.79 -6.37
N ALA A 193 8.87 -9.97 -5.07
CA ALA A 193 9.70 -9.41 -4.01
C ALA A 193 11.16 -9.87 -4.09
N SER A 194 11.43 -11.10 -4.57
CA SER A 194 12.80 -11.59 -4.78
C SER A 194 13.54 -10.80 -5.86
N SER A 195 12.80 -10.27 -6.84
CA SER A 195 13.34 -9.36 -7.86
C SER A 195 13.69 -7.98 -7.32
N PHE A 196 13.24 -7.64 -6.11
CA PHE A 196 13.52 -6.37 -5.42
C PHE A 196 14.43 -6.54 -4.20
N SER A 197 15.20 -7.60 -4.14
CA SER A 197 16.24 -7.85 -3.14
C SER A 197 17.57 -8.06 -3.85
N THR A 198 18.63 -7.53 -3.26
CA THR A 198 20.01 -7.80 -3.70
C THR A 198 20.62 -8.99 -2.96
N GLY A 199 19.91 -9.53 -1.95
CA GLY A 199 20.43 -10.53 -1.02
C GLY A 199 21.40 -9.98 0.03
N ALA A 200 21.65 -8.66 0.04
CA ALA A 200 22.54 -8.04 1.02
C ALA A 200 21.87 -7.72 2.35
N LEU A 201 20.55 -7.73 2.42
CA LEU A 201 19.78 -7.53 3.65
C LEU A 201 19.33 -8.87 4.25
N GLN A 202 19.33 -8.92 5.58
CA GLN A 202 18.72 -10.01 6.35
C GLN A 202 17.23 -9.76 6.68
N ASN A 203 16.65 -8.73 6.10
CA ASN A 203 15.25 -8.33 6.29
C ASN A 203 14.38 -8.83 5.13
N PRO A 204 13.06 -8.97 5.35
CA PRO A 204 12.12 -9.21 4.26
C PRO A 204 12.27 -8.16 3.15
N ALA A 205 12.23 -8.61 1.90
CA ALA A 205 12.25 -7.70 0.76
C ALA A 205 11.08 -6.71 0.84
N LEU A 206 11.33 -5.46 0.42
CA LEU A 206 10.26 -4.46 0.34
C LEU A 206 9.27 -4.83 -0.77
N ASN A 207 8.02 -4.44 -0.55
CA ASN A 207 6.99 -4.65 -1.54
C ASN A 207 7.20 -3.69 -2.73
N PRO A 208 7.35 -4.21 -3.96
CA PRO A 208 7.45 -3.38 -5.16
C PRO A 208 6.27 -2.44 -5.38
N LEU A 209 5.09 -2.79 -4.87
CA LEU A 209 3.86 -2.02 -5.03
C LEU A 209 3.71 -0.88 -4.01
N THR A 210 4.56 -0.82 -2.97
CA THR A 210 4.60 0.34 -2.07
C THR A 210 4.98 1.63 -2.79
N ASN A 211 5.65 1.54 -3.93
CA ASN A 211 6.02 2.69 -4.76
C ASN A 211 4.82 3.37 -5.44
N ILE A 212 3.63 2.77 -5.39
CA ILE A 212 2.39 3.34 -5.93
C ILE A 212 1.60 3.96 -4.77
N ASN A 213 1.12 5.18 -4.96
CA ASN A 213 0.26 5.82 -3.98
C ASN A 213 -1.18 5.31 -4.12
N PRO A 214 -1.77 4.66 -3.08
CA PRO A 214 -3.15 4.20 -3.14
C PRO A 214 -4.17 5.31 -3.44
N ASN A 215 -3.89 6.55 -3.04
CA ASN A 215 -4.78 7.68 -3.30
C ASN A 215 -4.81 8.12 -4.78
N ASP A 216 -3.86 7.67 -5.60
CA ASP A 216 -3.83 7.94 -7.05
C ASP A 216 -4.59 6.89 -7.88
N ILE A 217 -5.15 5.87 -7.23
CA ILE A 217 -5.87 4.79 -7.90
C ILE A 217 -7.32 5.19 -8.10
N GLU A 218 -7.85 4.96 -9.30
CA GLU A 218 -9.28 5.08 -9.63
C GLU A 218 -10.01 3.76 -9.36
N SER A 219 -9.45 2.64 -9.86
CA SER A 219 -10.01 1.31 -9.68
C SER A 219 -8.94 0.22 -9.76
N ILE A 220 -9.26 -0.92 -9.17
CA ILE A 220 -8.47 -2.17 -9.27
C ILE A 220 -9.43 -3.26 -9.74
N GLU A 221 -9.13 -3.85 -10.89
CA GLU A 221 -9.86 -5.00 -11.43
C GLU A 221 -9.01 -6.25 -11.27
N ILE A 222 -9.60 -7.30 -10.70
CA ILE A 222 -8.92 -8.58 -10.46
C ILE A 222 -9.51 -9.63 -11.40
N LEU A 223 -8.72 -10.02 -12.39
CA LEU A 223 -9.06 -11.07 -13.36
C LEU A 223 -8.67 -12.43 -12.77
N LYS A 224 -9.67 -13.26 -12.52
CA LYS A 224 -9.48 -14.55 -11.83
C LYS A 224 -9.60 -15.74 -12.77
N ASP A 225 -10.34 -15.61 -13.87
CA ASP A 225 -10.62 -16.70 -14.80
C ASP A 225 -9.65 -16.72 -15.97
N ALA A 226 -9.37 -17.91 -16.46
CA ALA A 226 -8.48 -18.12 -17.61
C ALA A 226 -8.95 -17.38 -18.88
N SER A 227 -10.26 -17.25 -19.08
CA SER A 227 -10.83 -16.48 -20.20
C SER A 227 -10.44 -15.01 -20.15
N ALA A 228 -10.46 -14.39 -18.95
CA ALA A 228 -10.07 -12.99 -18.76
C ALA A 228 -8.54 -12.80 -18.79
N THR A 229 -7.78 -13.77 -18.28
CA THR A 229 -6.30 -13.66 -18.16
C THR A 229 -5.56 -14.14 -19.40
N SER A 230 -6.22 -14.85 -20.35
CA SER A 230 -5.62 -15.43 -21.56
C SER A 230 -4.86 -14.41 -22.40
N ILE A 231 -5.34 -13.18 -22.45
CA ILE A 231 -4.72 -12.06 -23.17
C ILE A 231 -3.30 -11.73 -22.67
N TYR A 232 -2.99 -12.06 -21.39
CA TYR A 232 -1.67 -11.91 -20.79
C TYR A 232 -0.81 -13.17 -20.89
N GLY A 233 -1.35 -14.26 -21.49
CA GLY A 233 -0.67 -15.54 -21.71
C GLY A 233 -0.21 -16.21 -20.44
N ALA A 234 0.93 -16.89 -20.47
CA ALA A 234 1.46 -17.66 -19.35
C ALA A 234 1.70 -16.80 -18.08
N ARG A 235 1.96 -15.50 -18.22
CA ARG A 235 2.13 -14.59 -17.09
C ARG A 235 0.83 -14.37 -16.30
N GLY A 236 -0.33 -14.53 -16.95
CA GLY A 236 -1.63 -14.43 -16.30
C GLY A 236 -2.09 -15.71 -15.58
N ALA A 237 -1.26 -16.75 -15.51
CA ALA A 237 -1.63 -18.05 -14.95
C ALA A 237 -2.07 -17.99 -13.48
N ASN A 238 -1.48 -17.07 -12.68
CA ASN A 238 -1.82 -16.85 -11.28
C ASN A 238 -2.89 -15.75 -11.08
N GLY A 239 -3.58 -15.33 -12.16
CA GLY A 239 -4.46 -14.17 -12.14
C GLY A 239 -3.75 -12.88 -12.52
N VAL A 240 -4.54 -11.84 -12.80
CA VAL A 240 -4.05 -10.51 -13.18
C VAL A 240 -4.76 -9.46 -12.34
N VAL A 241 -3.99 -8.51 -11.82
CA VAL A 241 -4.47 -7.33 -11.11
C VAL A 241 -4.25 -6.11 -12.00
N LEU A 242 -5.33 -5.58 -12.57
CA LEU A 242 -5.31 -4.37 -13.37
C LEU A 242 -5.51 -3.17 -12.46
N VAL A 243 -4.60 -2.22 -12.52
CA VAL A 243 -4.67 -0.99 -11.74
C VAL A 243 -4.84 0.17 -12.69
N THR A 244 -5.98 0.83 -12.59
CA THR A 244 -6.27 2.06 -13.33
C THR A 244 -6.07 3.24 -12.40
N THR A 245 -5.27 4.20 -12.84
CA THR A 245 -4.99 5.38 -12.03
C THR A 245 -5.87 6.54 -12.42
N LYS A 246 -6.02 7.50 -11.50
CA LYS A 246 -6.82 8.71 -11.68
C LYS A 246 -6.34 9.50 -12.89
N GLN A 247 -7.30 9.88 -13.72
CA GLN A 247 -7.10 10.69 -14.90
C GLN A 247 -7.68 12.09 -14.70
N GLY A 248 -7.21 13.07 -15.47
CA GLY A 248 -7.85 14.38 -15.55
C GLY A 248 -9.23 14.26 -16.18
N LYS A 249 -10.19 15.03 -15.65
CA LYS A 249 -11.55 15.16 -16.22
C LYS A 249 -11.76 16.58 -16.73
N SER A 250 -12.55 16.74 -17.81
CA SER A 250 -12.93 18.06 -18.29
C SER A 250 -13.71 18.81 -17.20
N GLY A 251 -13.40 20.07 -16.99
CA GLY A 251 -14.03 20.91 -15.97
C GLY A 251 -13.05 21.83 -15.26
N LYS A 252 -13.57 22.58 -14.29
CA LYS A 252 -12.75 23.49 -13.46
C LYS A 252 -11.70 22.68 -12.67
N PRO A 253 -10.49 23.23 -12.48
CA PRO A 253 -9.48 22.59 -11.64
C PRO A 253 -10.00 22.28 -10.24
N LYS A 254 -9.80 21.02 -9.81
CA LYS A 254 -10.07 20.57 -8.44
C LYS A 254 -8.74 20.33 -7.76
N VAL A 255 -8.53 20.95 -6.61
CA VAL A 255 -7.37 20.71 -5.72
C VAL A 255 -7.86 19.87 -4.55
N SER A 256 -7.16 18.80 -4.27
CA SER A 256 -7.39 17.96 -3.09
C SER A 256 -6.13 17.93 -2.25
N ILE A 257 -6.27 18.15 -0.95
CA ILE A 257 -5.19 18.05 0.02
C ILE A 257 -5.70 17.11 1.12
N VAL A 258 -4.97 16.05 1.38
CA VAL A 258 -5.28 15.07 2.43
C VAL A 258 -4.08 14.91 3.33
N ALA A 259 -4.29 15.04 4.65
CA ALA A 259 -3.30 14.75 5.66
C ALA A 259 -3.89 13.70 6.62
N LYS A 260 -3.21 12.56 6.76
CA LYS A 260 -3.61 11.49 7.67
C LYS A 260 -2.53 11.29 8.72
N PHE A 261 -2.95 11.24 9.99
CA PHE A 261 -2.10 10.92 11.12
C PHE A 261 -2.62 9.64 11.77
N THR A 262 -1.77 8.67 11.95
CA THR A 262 -2.12 7.36 12.51
C THR A 262 -1.13 7.00 13.60
N LEU A 263 -1.60 6.45 14.70
CA LEU A 263 -0.77 5.84 15.73
C LEU A 263 -0.90 4.31 15.60
N GLN A 264 0.22 3.64 15.55
CA GLN A 264 0.33 2.20 15.41
C GLN A 264 0.92 1.60 16.66
N GLN A 265 0.42 0.44 17.07
CA GLN A 265 0.95 -0.32 18.20
C GLN A 265 0.74 -1.82 17.97
N VAL A 266 1.48 -2.65 18.66
CA VAL A 266 1.26 -4.10 18.65
C VAL A 266 -0.13 -4.41 19.21
N THR A 267 -0.88 -5.27 18.50
CA THR A 267 -2.26 -5.60 18.89
C THR A 267 -2.33 -6.60 20.05
N LYS A 268 -1.35 -7.49 20.13
CA LYS A 268 -1.25 -8.53 21.18
C LYS A 268 0.21 -8.89 21.39
N LYS A 269 0.62 -9.00 22.65
CA LYS A 269 1.88 -9.59 23.08
C LYS A 269 1.66 -11.04 23.49
N MET A 270 2.73 -11.82 23.50
CA MET A 270 2.70 -13.18 24.05
C MET A 270 2.84 -13.14 25.57
N ASP A 271 2.07 -13.95 26.26
CA ASP A 271 2.21 -14.12 27.70
C ASP A 271 3.47 -14.96 27.98
N MET A 272 4.48 -14.30 28.53
CA MET A 272 5.78 -14.92 28.85
C MET A 272 5.91 -15.16 30.35
N LEU A 273 6.78 -16.10 30.72
CA LEU A 273 7.12 -16.33 32.14
C LEU A 273 7.86 -15.11 32.70
N ASN A 274 7.53 -14.74 33.92
CA ASN A 274 8.34 -13.77 34.66
C ASN A 274 9.62 -14.43 35.22
N SER A 275 10.53 -13.63 35.77
CA SER A 275 11.83 -14.08 36.25
C SER A 275 11.72 -15.19 37.32
N VAL A 276 10.73 -15.12 38.21
CA VAL A 276 10.50 -16.12 39.26
C VAL A 276 9.96 -17.45 38.66
N GLN A 277 8.95 -17.35 37.80
CA GLN A 277 8.35 -18.50 37.13
C GLN A 277 9.36 -19.22 36.24
N LEU A 278 10.22 -18.49 35.52
CA LEU A 278 11.30 -19.09 34.75
C LEU A 278 12.29 -19.83 35.65
N ALA A 279 12.68 -19.23 36.77
CA ALA A 279 13.61 -19.87 37.69
C ALA A 279 13.01 -21.14 38.34
N GLU A 280 11.72 -21.12 38.70
CA GLU A 280 11.00 -22.29 39.18
C GLU A 280 11.03 -23.41 38.13
N LEU A 281 10.72 -23.09 36.87
CA LEU A 281 10.74 -24.06 35.77
C LEU A 281 12.15 -24.64 35.53
N VAL A 282 13.18 -23.81 35.50
CA VAL A 282 14.57 -24.24 35.29
C VAL A 282 15.05 -25.13 36.45
N ASN A 283 14.69 -24.80 37.68
CA ASN A 283 15.01 -25.60 38.86
C ASN A 283 14.26 -26.96 38.85
N GLU A 284 12.99 -26.98 38.45
CA GLU A 284 12.21 -28.20 38.30
C GLU A 284 12.81 -29.13 37.23
N VAL A 285 13.26 -28.59 36.11
CA VAL A 285 13.97 -29.35 35.06
C VAL A 285 15.26 -29.94 35.62
N ALA A 286 16.06 -29.19 36.36
CA ALA A 286 17.31 -29.66 36.96
C ALA A 286 17.05 -30.79 37.97
N ASP A 287 16.02 -30.65 38.80
CA ASP A 287 15.63 -31.67 39.78
C ASP A 287 15.15 -32.98 39.09
N ASN A 288 14.36 -32.87 38.03
CA ASN A 288 13.86 -34.01 37.26
C ASN A 288 14.98 -34.73 36.51
N ASP A 289 15.96 -34.02 36.01
CA ASP A 289 17.13 -34.55 35.31
C ASP A 289 18.19 -35.08 36.29
N GLY A 290 18.04 -34.81 37.59
CA GLY A 290 19.02 -35.22 38.63
C GLY A 290 20.35 -34.47 38.51
N VAL A 291 20.34 -33.26 37.94
CA VAL A 291 21.51 -32.38 37.81
C VAL A 291 21.49 -31.27 38.84
N GLU A 292 22.67 -30.70 39.15
CA GLU A 292 22.77 -29.57 40.07
C GLU A 292 22.04 -28.35 39.50
N ARG A 293 21.25 -27.67 40.35
CA ARG A 293 20.55 -26.42 39.97
C ARG A 293 21.55 -25.34 39.60
N ASN A 294 21.30 -24.62 38.53
CA ASN A 294 22.10 -23.44 38.16
C ASN A 294 22.06 -22.39 39.28
N PRO A 295 23.20 -21.96 39.83
CA PRO A 295 23.26 -21.00 40.94
C PRO A 295 22.53 -19.67 40.65
N VAL A 296 22.45 -19.24 39.39
CA VAL A 296 21.74 -18.01 38.98
C VAL A 296 20.25 -18.13 39.28
N PHE A 297 19.65 -19.29 39.07
CA PHE A 297 18.21 -19.53 39.26
C PHE A 297 17.89 -20.12 40.66
N ALA A 298 18.89 -20.55 41.41
CA ALA A 298 18.68 -21.14 42.75
C ALA A 298 18.23 -20.15 43.80
N GLY A 299 18.54 -18.85 43.61
CA GLY A 299 18.24 -17.77 44.56
C GLY A 299 17.00 -16.93 44.16
N LEU A 300 15.79 -17.48 44.26
CA LEU A 300 14.54 -16.83 43.85
C LEU A 300 14.31 -15.43 44.40
N ASN A 301 14.77 -15.14 45.63
CA ASN A 301 14.60 -13.82 46.27
C ASN A 301 15.36 -12.67 45.58
N ASN A 302 16.43 -12.97 44.85
CA ASN A 302 17.19 -11.96 44.12
C ASN A 302 16.61 -11.76 42.69
N LEU A 303 16.04 -12.78 42.13
CA LEU A 303 15.43 -12.73 40.77
C LEU A 303 14.13 -11.91 40.74
N SER A 304 13.40 -11.80 41.87
CA SER A 304 12.17 -11.00 41.93
C SER A 304 12.41 -9.50 41.84
N LYS A 305 13.67 -9.02 41.93
CA LYS A 305 14.02 -7.60 41.82
C LYS A 305 14.15 -7.11 40.40
N ILE A 306 14.44 -8.01 39.46
CA ILE A 306 14.58 -7.71 38.03
C ILE A 306 13.58 -8.61 37.32
N ASN A 307 12.68 -7.97 36.56
CA ASN A 307 11.70 -8.66 35.74
C ASN A 307 11.47 -7.83 34.47
N THR A 308 12.32 -8.04 33.49
CA THR A 308 12.29 -7.33 32.22
C THR A 308 11.26 -7.97 31.31
N ASP A 309 10.25 -7.21 30.89
CA ASP A 309 9.40 -7.58 29.76
C ASP A 309 10.10 -7.15 28.46
N TRP A 310 10.81 -8.08 27.85
CA TRP A 310 11.58 -7.82 26.63
C TRP A 310 10.71 -7.41 25.45
N GLN A 311 9.42 -7.75 25.45
CA GLN A 311 8.49 -7.28 24.43
C GLN A 311 8.18 -5.78 24.64
N ASP A 312 8.07 -5.32 25.89
CA ASP A 312 7.88 -3.89 26.20
C ASP A 312 9.11 -3.06 25.83
N GLU A 313 10.30 -3.64 25.93
CA GLU A 313 11.55 -2.95 25.59
C GLU A 313 11.73 -2.74 24.07
N ILE A 314 11.18 -3.63 23.24
CA ILE A 314 11.31 -3.52 21.79
C ILE A 314 10.09 -2.91 21.09
N PHE A 315 8.88 -3.01 21.69
CA PHE A 315 7.67 -2.47 21.07
C PHE A 315 7.38 -1.05 21.55
N CYS A 316 7.00 -0.21 20.61
CA CYS A 316 6.63 1.18 20.90
C CYS A 316 5.34 1.56 20.16
N THR A 317 4.72 2.68 20.59
CA THR A 317 3.67 3.32 19.81
C THR A 317 4.31 4.18 18.73
N ALA A 318 4.05 3.87 17.47
CA ALA A 318 4.70 4.44 16.31
C ALA A 318 3.76 5.38 15.53
N PRO A 319 4.15 6.64 15.27
CA PRO A 319 3.39 7.53 14.41
C PRO A 319 3.58 7.19 12.93
N MET A 320 2.50 7.38 12.16
CA MET A 320 2.53 7.39 10.70
C MET A 320 1.86 8.67 10.20
N GLN A 321 2.49 9.33 9.25
CA GLN A 321 2.04 10.57 8.64
C GLN A 321 1.98 10.38 7.13
N ASN A 322 0.84 10.71 6.53
CA ASN A 322 0.66 10.63 5.09
C ASN A 322 0.07 11.95 4.58
N TYR A 323 0.78 12.60 3.67
CA TYR A 323 0.41 13.88 3.07
C TYR A 323 0.24 13.70 1.57
N ASP A 324 -0.96 13.99 1.07
CA ASP A 324 -1.29 13.93 -0.34
C ASP A 324 -1.76 15.29 -0.82
N ILE A 325 -1.27 15.70 -1.97
CA ILE A 325 -1.78 16.83 -2.72
C ILE A 325 -2.04 16.40 -4.16
N SER A 326 -3.21 16.75 -4.69
CA SER A 326 -3.49 16.49 -6.10
C SER A 326 -4.26 17.64 -6.74
N VAL A 327 -4.04 17.81 -8.03
CA VAL A 327 -4.74 18.77 -8.89
C VAL A 327 -5.21 18.03 -10.12
N SER A 328 -6.51 18.09 -10.40
CA SER A 328 -7.11 17.51 -11.60
C SER A 328 -7.98 18.54 -12.31
N GLY A 329 -8.00 18.53 -13.63
CA GLY A 329 -8.82 19.45 -14.41
C GLY A 329 -8.61 19.29 -15.90
N GLY A 330 -9.18 20.18 -16.66
CA GLY A 330 -9.00 20.22 -18.10
C GLY A 330 -10.17 20.84 -18.86
N ASN A 331 -10.11 20.68 -20.16
CA ASN A 331 -11.16 21.03 -21.08
C ASN A 331 -11.36 19.88 -22.10
N ASP A 332 -12.19 20.07 -23.09
CA ASP A 332 -12.51 19.05 -24.11
C ASP A 332 -11.30 18.59 -24.94
N LYS A 333 -10.19 19.32 -24.90
CA LYS A 333 -8.96 19.00 -25.64
C LYS A 333 -7.84 18.49 -24.75
N THR A 334 -7.72 19.02 -23.55
CA THR A 334 -6.61 18.72 -22.65
C THR A 334 -7.15 18.37 -21.27
N THR A 335 -6.79 17.22 -20.75
CA THR A 335 -7.08 16.85 -19.37
C THR A 335 -5.79 16.47 -18.65
N TYR A 336 -5.68 16.85 -17.37
CA TYR A 336 -4.50 16.60 -16.56
C TYR A 336 -4.85 16.16 -15.14
N PHE A 337 -4.02 15.30 -14.59
CA PHE A 337 -3.98 14.93 -13.18
C PHE A 337 -2.52 14.98 -12.71
N ILE A 338 -2.25 15.71 -11.65
CA ILE A 338 -0.93 15.86 -11.05
C ILE A 338 -1.09 15.59 -9.57
N SER A 339 -0.24 14.74 -9.00
CA SER A 339 -0.25 14.46 -7.56
C SER A 339 1.16 14.36 -6.99
N GLY A 340 1.26 14.64 -5.69
CA GLY A 340 2.44 14.41 -4.87
C GLY A 340 2.04 13.78 -3.54
N ASN A 341 2.81 12.79 -3.10
CA ASN A 341 2.60 12.10 -1.83
C ASN A 341 3.90 12.07 -1.03
N LEU A 342 3.79 12.25 0.27
CA LEU A 342 4.84 12.01 1.26
C LEU A 342 4.28 11.13 2.38
N LEU A 343 4.84 9.94 2.54
CA LEU A 343 4.55 9.01 3.64
C LEU A 343 5.78 8.89 4.54
N LEU A 344 5.58 9.10 5.83
CA LEU A 344 6.57 8.89 6.88
C LEU A 344 5.95 7.96 7.91
N GLN A 345 6.58 6.84 8.19
CA GLN A 345 6.08 5.81 9.10
C GLN A 345 7.22 5.33 9.99
N ASP A 346 7.07 5.48 11.28
CA ASP A 346 7.92 4.81 12.25
C ASP A 346 7.41 3.38 12.47
N GLY A 347 8.30 2.45 12.75
CA GLY A 347 7.92 1.07 13.04
C GLY A 347 7.56 0.86 14.49
N ILE A 348 6.67 -0.11 14.75
CA ILE A 348 6.28 -0.52 16.12
C ILE A 348 7.41 -1.24 16.87
N ILE A 349 8.50 -1.61 16.19
CA ILE A 349 9.74 -2.09 16.78
C ILE A 349 10.75 -0.94 16.70
N ILE A 350 11.38 -0.63 17.83
CA ILE A 350 12.41 0.43 17.90
C ILE A 350 13.49 0.23 16.83
N GLY A 351 14.05 1.33 16.31
CA GLY A 351 15.11 1.28 15.28
C GLY A 351 14.62 1.05 13.84
N SER A 352 13.30 0.94 13.62
CA SER A 352 12.74 0.78 12.28
C SER A 352 11.91 1.97 11.81
N ASP A 353 12.06 2.34 10.55
CA ASP A 353 11.30 3.42 9.90
C ASP A 353 11.17 3.20 8.38
N PHE A 354 10.20 3.88 7.78
CA PHE A 354 9.99 3.90 6.33
C PHE A 354 9.55 5.30 5.89
N GLY A 355 10.22 5.83 4.89
CA GLY A 355 9.85 7.07 4.24
C GLY A 355 9.68 6.88 2.73
N LYS A 356 8.63 7.48 2.15
CA LYS A 356 8.35 7.45 0.72
C LYS A 356 7.90 8.82 0.22
N GLY A 357 8.50 9.28 -0.88
CA GLY A 357 7.98 10.38 -1.68
C GLY A 357 7.60 9.89 -3.08
N SER A 358 6.45 10.31 -3.59
CA SER A 358 6.05 10.02 -4.97
C SER A 358 5.45 11.25 -5.67
N PHE A 359 5.62 11.28 -6.98
CA PHE A 359 5.09 12.33 -7.85
C PHE A 359 4.52 11.71 -9.11
N ARG A 360 3.29 12.10 -9.48
CA ARG A 360 2.58 11.57 -10.63
C ARG A 360 2.07 12.66 -11.54
N VAL A 361 2.15 12.42 -12.83
CA VAL A 361 1.57 13.28 -13.89
C VAL A 361 0.85 12.39 -14.89
N ASN A 362 -0.42 12.68 -15.14
CA ASN A 362 -1.18 12.16 -16.26
C ASN A 362 -1.67 13.31 -17.10
N LEU A 363 -1.35 13.30 -18.38
CA LEU A 363 -1.76 14.32 -19.35
C LEU A 363 -2.34 13.63 -20.59
N ASN A 364 -3.54 14.02 -20.97
CA ASN A 364 -4.17 13.57 -22.21
C ASN A 364 -4.49 14.80 -23.08
N GLN A 365 -4.16 14.72 -24.36
CA GLN A 365 -4.33 15.80 -25.34
C GLN A 365 -5.05 15.28 -26.57
N GLN A 366 -6.24 15.82 -26.86
CA GLN A 366 -6.91 15.69 -28.14
C GLN A 366 -6.28 16.70 -29.13
N ILE A 367 -5.38 16.22 -29.97
CA ILE A 367 -4.65 17.08 -30.93
C ILE A 367 -5.60 17.61 -31.97
N ASN A 368 -6.44 16.71 -32.53
CA ASN A 368 -7.52 17.03 -33.46
C ASN A 368 -8.60 15.94 -33.39
N LYS A 369 -9.58 15.96 -34.27
CA LYS A 369 -10.75 15.03 -34.24
C LYS A 369 -10.38 13.56 -34.42
N TRP A 370 -9.22 13.26 -34.97
CA TRP A 370 -8.77 11.91 -35.32
C TRP A 370 -7.45 11.50 -34.63
N LEU A 371 -6.84 12.39 -33.85
CA LEU A 371 -5.56 12.12 -33.19
C LEU A 371 -5.58 12.57 -31.73
N LYS A 372 -5.31 11.61 -30.83
CA LYS A 372 -5.15 11.83 -29.39
C LYS A 372 -3.80 11.28 -28.93
N ALA A 373 -3.15 11.96 -28.00
CA ALA A 373 -1.91 11.54 -27.36
C ALA A 373 -2.04 11.66 -25.85
N GLY A 374 -1.27 10.85 -25.13
CA GLY A 374 -1.23 10.97 -23.68
C GLY A 374 0.09 10.46 -23.11
N ILE A 375 0.39 10.94 -21.90
CA ILE A 375 1.52 10.51 -21.10
C ILE A 375 1.06 10.31 -19.66
N SER A 376 1.54 9.23 -19.05
CA SER A 376 1.38 8.93 -17.63
C SER A 376 2.76 8.64 -17.06
N THR A 377 3.14 9.31 -15.98
CA THR A 377 4.43 9.09 -15.33
C THR A 377 4.25 9.08 -13.82
N ASN A 378 4.84 8.09 -13.16
CA ASN A 378 4.94 7.99 -11.72
C ASN A 378 6.41 7.84 -11.32
N LEU A 379 6.90 8.78 -10.53
CA LEU A 379 8.23 8.76 -9.94
C LEU A 379 8.09 8.48 -8.45
N SER A 380 8.89 7.58 -7.92
CA SER A 380 8.88 7.28 -6.49
C SER A 380 10.29 7.06 -5.96
N TYR A 381 10.51 7.54 -4.76
CA TYR A 381 11.70 7.30 -3.97
C TYR A 381 11.27 6.82 -2.59
N SER A 382 11.87 5.73 -2.12
CA SER A 382 11.63 5.25 -0.77
C SER A 382 12.94 4.87 -0.07
N ARG A 383 12.92 4.98 1.24
CA ARG A 383 13.99 4.56 2.13
C ARG A 383 13.39 3.87 3.34
N SER A 384 13.92 2.71 3.68
CA SER A 384 13.59 1.98 4.90
C SER A 384 14.86 1.74 5.71
N ASN A 385 14.79 1.98 7.00
CA ASN A 385 15.69 1.38 7.97
C ASN A 385 14.90 0.27 8.66
N GLY A 386 15.44 -0.92 8.72
CA GLY A 386 14.73 -2.09 9.23
C GLY A 386 15.51 -2.80 10.32
N VAL A 387 14.77 -3.56 11.12
CA VAL A 387 15.32 -4.52 12.09
C VAL A 387 15.11 -5.93 11.59
N VAL A 388 15.97 -6.86 11.97
CA VAL A 388 15.81 -8.26 11.56
C VAL A 388 14.65 -8.88 12.32
N THR A 389 13.54 -9.12 11.62
CA THR A 389 12.32 -9.71 12.20
C THR A 389 12.12 -11.18 11.82
N ASN A 390 12.77 -11.64 10.73
CA ASN A 390 12.72 -13.02 10.27
C ASN A 390 14.14 -13.50 10.04
N ALA A 391 14.52 -14.63 10.65
CA ALA A 391 15.76 -15.30 10.34
C ALA A 391 15.50 -16.35 9.24
N GLU A 392 16.03 -16.14 8.04
CA GLU A 392 16.14 -17.21 7.06
C GLU A 392 17.26 -18.15 7.52
N GLY A 393 16.95 -19.43 7.74
CA GLY A 393 17.98 -20.45 8.03
C GLY A 393 17.85 -21.24 9.31
N GLY A 394 16.70 -21.29 9.95
CA GLY A 394 16.38 -22.34 10.95
C GLY A 394 16.86 -22.12 12.39
N PHE A 395 17.62 -21.07 12.68
CA PHE A 395 17.91 -20.61 14.03
C PHE A 395 17.32 -19.21 14.22
N ALA A 396 16.48 -19.07 15.24
CA ALA A 396 15.75 -17.87 15.54
C ALA A 396 16.70 -16.73 15.99
N SER A 397 17.29 -16.02 15.05
CA SER A 397 18.16 -14.86 15.31
C SER A 397 17.52 -13.56 14.85
N SER A 398 16.34 -13.25 15.38
CA SER A 398 15.64 -12.00 15.09
C SER A 398 15.36 -11.23 16.38
N VAL A 399 15.17 -9.91 16.25
CA VAL A 399 14.81 -9.07 17.40
C VAL A 399 13.58 -9.59 18.12
N THR A 400 12.56 -10.03 17.35
CA THR A 400 11.32 -10.56 17.92
C THR A 400 11.49 -11.92 18.58
N SER A 401 12.26 -12.87 17.99
CA SER A 401 12.51 -14.15 18.61
C SER A 401 13.36 -14.00 19.87
N TRP A 402 14.39 -13.18 19.82
CA TRP A 402 15.22 -12.92 21.00
C TRP A 402 14.44 -12.29 22.15
N ALA A 403 13.49 -11.39 21.86
CA ALA A 403 12.62 -10.83 22.89
C ALA A 403 11.74 -11.90 23.59
N LEU A 404 11.44 -13.00 22.91
CA LEU A 404 10.70 -14.13 23.50
C LEU A 404 11.63 -15.15 24.20
N GLU A 405 12.91 -15.18 23.86
CA GLU A 405 13.88 -16.15 24.37
C GLU A 405 14.76 -15.59 25.49
N MET A 406 14.88 -14.24 25.59
CA MET A 406 15.72 -13.61 26.60
C MET A 406 15.17 -13.82 28.03
N ASN A 407 16.11 -14.05 28.95
CA ASN A 407 15.82 -14.22 30.35
C ASN A 407 15.24 -12.96 30.98
N PRO A 408 14.01 -12.98 31.50
CA PRO A 408 13.40 -11.82 32.18
C PRO A 408 14.12 -11.41 33.49
N GLY A 409 14.98 -12.25 34.03
CA GLY A 409 15.83 -11.92 35.18
C GLY A 409 17.05 -11.08 34.84
N LEU A 410 17.25 -10.70 33.58
CA LEU A 410 18.33 -9.82 33.13
C LEU A 410 17.78 -8.41 32.82
N PRO A 411 18.47 -7.32 33.24
CA PRO A 411 18.15 -5.99 32.79
C PRO A 411 18.61 -5.80 31.33
N VAL A 412 18.11 -4.80 30.62
CA VAL A 412 18.59 -4.45 29.27
C VAL A 412 20.08 -4.12 29.28
N ARG A 413 20.50 -3.37 30.30
CA ARG A 413 21.90 -3.00 30.55
C ARG A 413 22.29 -3.30 31.99
N ASP A 414 23.56 -3.66 32.20
CA ASP A 414 24.13 -3.86 33.52
C ASP A 414 24.44 -2.53 34.22
N SER A 415 25.04 -2.60 35.41
CA SER A 415 25.43 -1.41 36.18
C SER A 415 26.56 -0.58 35.58
N GLU A 416 27.25 -1.10 34.58
CA GLU A 416 28.31 -0.44 33.80
C GLU A 416 27.80 0.06 32.44
N GLU A 417 26.49 0.04 32.23
CA GLU A 417 25.80 0.44 30.98
C GLU A 417 26.08 -0.47 29.76
N ASN A 418 26.66 -1.69 29.97
CA ASN A 418 26.85 -2.67 28.92
C ASN A 418 25.55 -3.44 28.68
N TYR A 419 25.28 -3.83 27.46
CA TYR A 419 24.15 -4.71 27.15
C TYR A 419 24.35 -6.09 27.75
N THR A 420 23.29 -6.65 28.30
CA THR A 420 23.31 -7.98 28.89
C THR A 420 23.00 -9.06 27.85
N TYR A 421 23.56 -10.25 28.08
CA TYR A 421 23.35 -11.40 27.21
C TYR A 421 22.96 -12.64 28.02
N GLU A 422 22.19 -13.53 27.41
CA GLU A 422 21.84 -14.80 28.03
C GLU A 422 23.01 -15.79 27.93
N ASN A 423 23.61 -16.07 29.06
CA ASN A 423 24.74 -17.01 29.18
C ASN A 423 24.41 -18.24 30.04
N ASN A 424 23.22 -18.28 30.64
CA ASN A 424 22.85 -19.23 31.68
C ASN A 424 21.89 -20.33 31.20
N MET A 425 21.23 -20.12 30.07
CA MET A 425 20.38 -21.10 29.42
C MET A 425 21.13 -21.74 28.24
N LYS A 426 20.75 -22.97 27.88
CA LYS A 426 21.39 -23.70 26.77
C LYS A 426 21.07 -23.15 25.38
N SER A 427 20.94 -21.82 25.23
CA SER A 427 20.70 -21.15 23.96
C SER A 427 21.83 -20.15 23.68
N PRO A 428 22.97 -20.61 23.16
CA PRO A 428 24.18 -19.79 23.04
C PRO A 428 24.07 -18.66 22.00
N ASN A 429 22.98 -18.60 21.23
CA ASN A 429 22.83 -17.67 20.11
C ASN A 429 21.80 -16.54 20.38
N VAL A 430 21.32 -16.40 21.61
CA VAL A 430 20.38 -15.33 21.97
C VAL A 430 21.14 -14.04 22.23
N GLY A 431 20.91 -13.04 21.43
CA GLY A 431 21.45 -11.70 21.57
C GLY A 431 20.48 -10.77 22.33
N ASN A 432 20.99 -9.60 22.76
CA ASN A 432 20.14 -8.59 23.33
C ASN A 432 19.26 -7.96 22.23
N PRO A 433 17.92 -8.09 22.30
CA PRO A 433 17.03 -7.62 21.23
C PRO A 433 17.03 -6.10 21.09
N VAL A 434 17.23 -5.36 22.19
CA VAL A 434 17.28 -3.90 22.18
C VAL A 434 18.56 -3.40 21.51
N GLN A 435 19.71 -4.02 21.85
CA GLN A 435 20.97 -3.69 21.19
C GLN A 435 20.88 -3.92 19.68
N ASP A 436 20.40 -5.09 19.29
CA ASP A 436 20.31 -5.44 17.88
C ASP A 436 19.37 -4.51 17.10
N ALA A 437 18.24 -4.15 17.70
CA ALA A 437 17.29 -3.23 17.07
C ALA A 437 17.87 -1.82 16.88
N LEU A 438 18.74 -1.35 17.78
CA LEU A 438 19.27 0.03 17.74
C LEU A 438 20.63 0.13 17.00
N GLU A 439 21.45 -0.90 17.07
CA GLU A 439 22.84 -0.86 16.60
C GLU A 439 23.05 -1.60 15.25
N ALA A 440 22.29 -2.67 14.97
CA ALA A 440 22.32 -3.27 13.66
C ALA A 440 21.70 -2.32 12.62
N LYS A 441 22.44 -2.08 11.52
CA LYS A 441 22.01 -1.14 10.49
C LYS A 441 21.59 -1.91 9.25
N ASN A 442 20.32 -1.86 8.92
CA ASN A 442 19.77 -2.43 7.69
C ASN A 442 19.00 -1.35 6.94
N ARG A 443 19.51 -0.94 5.80
CA ARG A 443 18.92 0.13 4.98
C ARG A 443 18.63 -0.35 3.59
N ASN A 444 17.39 -0.16 3.15
CA ASN A 444 17.01 -0.25 1.76
C ASN A 444 16.71 1.15 1.22
N THR A 445 17.17 1.43 0.02
CA THR A 445 16.83 2.63 -0.74
C THR A 445 16.34 2.19 -2.10
N SER A 446 15.16 2.64 -2.51
CA SER A 446 14.56 2.28 -3.80
C SER A 446 14.13 3.54 -4.55
N PHE A 447 14.42 3.56 -5.84
CA PHE A 447 13.90 4.52 -6.79
C PHE A 447 13.17 3.75 -7.89
N ARG A 448 11.95 4.17 -8.26
CA ARG A 448 11.18 3.56 -9.34
C ARG A 448 10.51 4.61 -10.20
N THR A 449 10.50 4.37 -11.50
CA THR A 449 9.82 5.18 -12.50
C THR A 449 8.94 4.29 -13.34
N LEU A 450 7.64 4.57 -13.34
CA LEU A 450 6.69 4.02 -14.30
C LEU A 450 6.29 5.13 -15.26
N ALA A 451 6.52 4.94 -16.56
CA ALA A 451 6.18 5.91 -17.58
C ALA A 451 5.48 5.22 -18.75
N ASN A 452 4.39 5.80 -19.23
CA ASN A 452 3.65 5.34 -20.39
C ASN A 452 3.35 6.53 -21.30
N ALA A 453 3.55 6.38 -22.59
CA ALA A 453 3.12 7.32 -23.60
C ALA A 453 2.33 6.59 -24.69
N PHE A 454 1.24 7.17 -25.16
CA PHE A 454 0.43 6.59 -26.22
C PHE A 454 0.01 7.60 -27.27
N LEU A 455 -0.27 7.07 -28.44
CA LEU A 455 -0.86 7.79 -29.56
C LEU A 455 -2.05 6.98 -30.08
N GLU A 456 -3.23 7.59 -30.16
CA GLU A 456 -4.45 7.00 -30.71
C GLU A 456 -4.82 7.75 -32.00
N TYR A 457 -4.95 6.99 -33.11
CA TYR A 457 -5.37 7.49 -34.40
C TYR A 457 -6.74 6.90 -34.75
N MET A 458 -7.74 7.76 -34.93
CA MET A 458 -9.13 7.44 -35.18
C MET A 458 -9.55 7.99 -36.56
N PRO A 459 -9.22 7.31 -37.68
CA PRO A 459 -9.54 7.80 -39.02
C PRO A 459 -11.04 7.89 -39.29
N ILE A 460 -11.81 6.98 -38.69
CA ILE A 460 -13.28 6.94 -38.70
C ILE A 460 -13.78 6.64 -37.29
N LYS A 461 -15.03 6.96 -37.00
CA LYS A 461 -15.63 6.89 -35.65
C LYS A 461 -15.46 5.53 -34.96
N ASP A 462 -15.52 4.44 -35.72
CA ASP A 462 -15.59 3.08 -35.17
C ASP A 462 -14.26 2.32 -35.25
N LEU A 463 -13.18 2.96 -35.76
CA LEU A 463 -11.85 2.35 -35.94
C LEU A 463 -10.78 3.15 -35.22
N THR A 464 -10.08 2.49 -34.30
CA THR A 464 -9.00 3.08 -33.50
C THR A 464 -7.72 2.29 -33.69
N PHE A 465 -6.65 2.97 -34.08
CA PHE A 465 -5.27 2.48 -34.01
C PHE A 465 -4.61 3.10 -32.79
N LYS A 466 -4.07 2.28 -31.90
CA LYS A 466 -3.33 2.77 -30.73
C LYS A 466 -1.94 2.16 -30.72
N THR A 467 -0.93 3.01 -30.54
CA THR A 467 0.42 2.60 -30.20
C THR A 467 0.77 3.15 -28.83
N SER A 468 1.38 2.34 -27.97
CA SER A 468 1.83 2.77 -26.66
C SER A 468 3.20 2.19 -26.33
N ILE A 469 4.02 2.97 -25.64
CA ILE A 469 5.28 2.54 -25.07
C ILE A 469 5.27 2.77 -23.57
N GLY A 470 5.52 1.69 -22.83
CA GLY A 470 5.61 1.72 -21.37
C GLY A 470 7.01 1.34 -20.91
N VAL A 471 7.46 1.96 -19.83
CA VAL A 471 8.74 1.66 -19.18
C VAL A 471 8.54 1.60 -17.68
N ASP A 472 9.05 0.53 -17.05
CA ASP A 472 9.19 0.34 -15.62
C ASP A 472 10.69 0.24 -15.31
N TYR A 473 11.28 1.31 -14.81
CA TYR A 473 12.68 1.34 -14.37
C TYR A 473 12.75 1.34 -12.85
N PHE A 474 13.66 0.56 -12.29
CA PHE A 474 13.92 0.56 -10.86
C PHE A 474 15.42 0.51 -10.55
N TYR A 475 15.77 1.10 -9.42
CA TYR A 475 17.09 1.02 -8.80
C TYR A 475 16.90 0.74 -7.31
N ILE A 476 17.64 -0.24 -6.79
CA ILE A 476 17.59 -0.66 -5.38
C ILE A 476 19.02 -0.71 -4.85
N LYS A 477 19.19 -0.15 -3.66
CA LYS A 477 20.43 -0.25 -2.90
C LYS A 477 20.13 -0.78 -1.51
N ASP A 478 20.68 -1.93 -1.21
CA ASP A 478 20.63 -2.58 0.09
C ASP A 478 21.98 -2.40 0.80
N GLN A 479 21.92 -2.05 2.08
CA GLN A 479 23.10 -1.84 2.93
C GLN A 479 22.83 -2.46 4.30
N SER A 480 23.69 -3.38 4.74
CA SER A 480 23.63 -3.91 6.09
C SER A 480 24.99 -3.84 6.78
N PHE A 481 24.97 -3.63 8.07
CA PHE A 481 26.14 -3.59 8.92
C PHE A 481 25.78 -4.08 10.33
N GLY A 482 26.63 -4.93 10.88
CA GLY A 482 26.62 -5.30 12.28
C GLY A 482 28.05 -5.26 12.84
N ALA A 483 28.25 -4.50 13.89
CA ALA A 483 29.53 -4.45 14.61
C ALA A 483 29.80 -5.78 15.33
N GLY A 484 31.06 -6.08 15.61
CA GLY A 484 31.49 -7.32 16.24
C GLY A 484 30.93 -7.57 17.65
N GLU A 485 30.47 -6.50 18.30
CA GLU A 485 29.81 -6.56 19.61
C GLU A 485 28.39 -7.12 19.56
N LEU A 486 27.76 -7.12 18.36
CA LEU A 486 26.45 -7.71 18.17
C LEU A 486 26.54 -9.23 18.16
N LYS A 487 25.70 -9.91 18.91
CA LYS A 487 25.70 -11.38 19.01
C LYS A 487 25.65 -12.08 17.64
N ARG A 488 24.87 -11.56 16.70
CA ARG A 488 24.78 -12.10 15.34
C ARG A 488 26.05 -11.91 14.49
N ALA A 489 26.92 -10.98 14.87
CA ALA A 489 28.11 -10.59 14.14
C ALA A 489 29.40 -11.03 14.85
N GLU A 490 29.33 -11.49 16.11
CA GLU A 490 30.44 -11.84 17.00
C GLU A 490 31.40 -12.86 16.35
N SER A 491 30.84 -13.93 15.74
CA SER A 491 31.65 -14.99 15.14
C SER A 491 32.52 -14.54 13.96
N ASN A 492 32.18 -13.40 13.34
CA ASN A 492 32.86 -12.86 12.16
C ASN A 492 33.57 -11.54 12.43
N GLY A 493 33.66 -11.08 13.68
CA GLY A 493 34.23 -9.77 14.03
C GLY A 493 33.49 -8.60 13.39
N GLY A 494 32.18 -8.75 13.19
CA GLY A 494 31.34 -7.79 12.45
C GLY A 494 31.17 -8.16 10.98
N TYR A 495 30.14 -7.59 10.35
CA TYR A 495 29.86 -7.75 8.91
C TYR A 495 29.38 -6.45 8.27
N ALA A 496 29.64 -6.31 6.97
CA ALA A 496 29.01 -5.30 6.13
C ALA A 496 28.68 -5.87 4.76
N ASN A 497 27.46 -5.59 4.28
CA ASN A 497 27.04 -5.96 2.94
C ASN A 497 26.48 -4.73 2.21
N ILE A 498 26.81 -4.57 0.95
CA ILE A 498 26.22 -3.59 0.05
C ILE A 498 25.80 -4.32 -1.21
N GLY A 499 24.53 -4.23 -1.55
CA GLY A 499 23.99 -4.73 -2.80
C GLY A 499 23.37 -3.60 -3.61
N ASN A 500 23.57 -3.64 -4.92
CA ASN A 500 22.89 -2.76 -5.86
C ASN A 500 22.20 -3.62 -6.89
N ARG A 501 20.99 -3.25 -7.23
CA ARG A 501 20.23 -3.86 -8.31
C ARG A 501 19.51 -2.79 -9.08
N ASP A 502 19.63 -2.82 -10.36
CA ASP A 502 18.85 -2.00 -11.26
C ASP A 502 18.25 -2.86 -12.36
N GLY A 503 17.22 -2.34 -12.98
CA GLY A 503 16.58 -3.02 -14.07
C GLY A 503 15.53 -2.16 -14.74
N TYR A 504 15.17 -2.58 -15.92
CA TYR A 504 14.09 -1.97 -16.66
C TYR A 504 13.29 -3.03 -17.40
N ASN A 505 11.99 -2.78 -17.47
CA ASN A 505 11.05 -3.50 -18.31
C ASN A 505 10.43 -2.48 -19.26
N TRP A 506 10.55 -2.70 -20.57
CA TRP A 506 9.81 -1.89 -21.54
C TRP A 506 8.81 -2.76 -22.29
N VAL A 507 7.69 -2.16 -22.61
CA VAL A 507 6.63 -2.77 -23.40
C VAL A 507 6.21 -1.82 -24.51
N TRP A 508 6.13 -2.31 -25.74
CA TRP A 508 5.58 -1.61 -26.88
C TRP A 508 4.37 -2.36 -27.41
N GLU A 509 3.23 -1.69 -27.42
CA GLU A 509 1.97 -2.29 -27.79
C GLU A 509 1.35 -1.53 -28.96
N ASN A 510 0.80 -2.27 -29.90
CA ASN A 510 0.08 -1.73 -31.04
C ASN A 510 -1.24 -2.48 -31.15
N THR A 511 -2.34 -1.76 -31.15
CA THR A 511 -3.68 -2.35 -31.25
C THR A 511 -4.50 -1.69 -32.34
N ILE A 512 -5.35 -2.49 -32.96
CA ILE A 512 -6.39 -2.06 -33.88
C ILE A 512 -7.71 -2.51 -33.29
N ASN A 513 -8.60 -1.58 -33.03
CA ASN A 513 -9.92 -1.85 -32.48
C ASN A 513 -10.99 -1.30 -33.43
N TYR A 514 -11.90 -2.18 -33.86
CA TYR A 514 -13.07 -1.83 -34.65
C TYR A 514 -14.32 -2.24 -33.90
N ASN A 515 -15.18 -1.28 -33.56
CA ASN A 515 -16.44 -1.50 -32.86
C ASN A 515 -17.58 -0.81 -33.61
N GLN A 516 -18.52 -1.60 -34.14
CA GLN A 516 -19.68 -1.04 -34.82
C GLN A 516 -20.95 -1.76 -34.42
N THR A 517 -22.02 -0.98 -34.24
CA THR A 517 -23.37 -1.50 -33.93
C THR A 517 -24.26 -1.39 -35.19
N PHE A 518 -24.88 -2.51 -35.57
CA PHE A 518 -25.79 -2.65 -36.69
C PHE A 518 -27.17 -3.07 -36.16
N GLY A 519 -28.05 -2.13 -35.91
CA GLY A 519 -29.33 -2.42 -35.27
C GLY A 519 -29.11 -2.98 -33.86
N ASP A 520 -29.58 -4.19 -33.60
CA ASP A 520 -29.44 -4.89 -32.30
C ASP A 520 -28.13 -5.71 -32.20
N HIS A 521 -27.27 -5.69 -33.22
CA HIS A 521 -26.02 -6.45 -33.24
C HIS A 521 -24.81 -5.54 -33.12
N THR A 522 -23.91 -5.86 -32.20
CA THR A 522 -22.63 -5.16 -32.07
C THR A 522 -21.48 -6.09 -32.45
N LEU A 523 -20.67 -5.64 -33.40
CA LEU A 523 -19.45 -6.33 -33.83
C LEU A 523 -18.24 -5.60 -33.24
N GLY A 524 -17.46 -6.31 -32.41
CA GLY A 524 -16.17 -5.85 -31.88
C GLY A 524 -15.04 -6.75 -32.43
N VAL A 525 -14.04 -6.13 -33.05
CA VAL A 525 -12.84 -6.84 -33.55
C VAL A 525 -11.60 -6.12 -32.95
N LEU A 526 -10.79 -6.88 -32.25
CA LEU A 526 -9.52 -6.41 -31.69
C LEU A 526 -8.37 -7.25 -32.28
N GLY A 527 -7.36 -6.56 -32.81
CA GLY A 527 -6.09 -7.16 -33.23
C GLY A 527 -4.94 -6.41 -32.56
N GLY A 528 -3.86 -7.11 -32.21
CA GLY A 528 -2.76 -6.45 -31.54
C GLY A 528 -1.43 -7.16 -31.66
N MET A 529 -0.36 -6.42 -31.40
CA MET A 529 1.02 -6.91 -31.30
C MET A 529 1.70 -6.25 -30.11
N THR A 530 2.40 -7.06 -29.32
CA THR A 530 3.19 -6.59 -28.17
C THR A 530 4.63 -7.05 -28.31
N ALA A 531 5.57 -6.14 -28.09
CA ALA A 531 6.99 -6.44 -27.90
C ALA A 531 7.40 -5.98 -26.49
N GLN A 532 8.13 -6.81 -25.79
CA GLN A 532 8.57 -6.53 -24.42
C GLN A 532 9.97 -7.10 -24.19
N ALA A 533 10.80 -6.36 -23.42
CA ALA A 533 12.03 -6.90 -22.90
C ALA A 533 12.23 -6.47 -21.44
N PHE A 534 12.83 -7.37 -20.67
CA PHE A 534 13.24 -7.15 -19.30
C PHE A 534 14.74 -7.36 -19.20
N VAL A 535 15.44 -6.43 -18.53
CA VAL A 535 16.85 -6.52 -18.20
C VAL A 535 17.02 -6.14 -16.73
N SER A 536 17.80 -6.91 -15.99
CA SER A 536 18.15 -6.57 -14.60
C SER A 536 19.59 -6.98 -14.33
N GLU A 537 20.33 -6.11 -13.67
CA GLU A 537 21.69 -6.34 -13.22
C GLU A 537 21.73 -6.28 -11.70
N ASN A 538 22.51 -7.17 -11.09
CA ASN A 538 22.69 -7.26 -9.66
C ASN A 538 24.18 -7.36 -9.33
N SER A 539 24.62 -6.56 -8.36
CA SER A 539 25.98 -6.62 -7.83
C SER A 539 25.96 -6.50 -6.31
N SER A 540 26.76 -7.30 -5.62
CA SER A 540 26.88 -7.21 -4.18
C SER A 540 28.32 -7.39 -3.72
N VAL A 541 28.67 -6.75 -2.62
CA VAL A 541 29.94 -6.85 -1.94
C VAL A 541 29.67 -7.16 -0.46
N SER A 542 30.37 -8.15 0.06
CA SER A 542 30.32 -8.52 1.47
C SER A 542 31.72 -8.47 2.07
N THR A 543 31.83 -8.04 3.31
CA THR A 543 33.06 -8.02 4.08
C THR A 543 32.76 -8.28 5.55
N ALA A 544 33.76 -8.74 6.27
CA ALA A 544 33.67 -9.03 7.70
C ALA A 544 35.00 -8.68 8.38
N ASP A 545 35.05 -8.86 9.69
CA ASP A 545 36.24 -8.65 10.52
C ASP A 545 36.70 -7.19 10.50
N PHE A 546 35.95 -6.36 11.24
CA PHE A 546 36.21 -4.93 11.37
C PHE A 546 36.94 -4.64 12.69
N GLU A 547 38.11 -4.03 12.59
CA GLU A 547 38.83 -3.52 13.77
C GLU A 547 38.08 -2.34 14.44
N ASP A 548 37.45 -1.51 13.62
CA ASP A 548 36.60 -0.39 14.03
C ASP A 548 35.34 -0.31 13.17
N GLY A 549 34.19 -0.46 13.83
CA GLY A 549 32.86 -0.41 13.21
C GLY A 549 32.24 0.98 13.08
N PHE A 550 32.90 2.07 13.48
CA PHE A 550 32.33 3.42 13.58
C PHE A 550 31.67 3.92 12.29
N LEU A 551 32.32 3.72 11.15
CA LEU A 551 31.79 4.16 9.86
C LEU A 551 30.73 3.21 9.26
N GLY A 552 30.59 2.00 9.82
CA GLY A 552 29.61 1.02 9.37
C GLY A 552 29.78 0.67 7.88
N PHE A 553 28.69 0.50 7.15
CA PHE A 553 28.71 0.22 5.71
C PHE A 553 29.25 1.37 4.84
N ASN A 554 29.56 2.55 5.41
CA ASN A 554 30.18 3.63 4.65
C ASN A 554 31.69 3.43 4.48
N SER A 555 32.29 2.47 5.18
CA SER A 555 33.71 2.11 5.06
C SER A 555 33.89 0.60 4.89
N ILE A 556 33.24 0.01 3.89
CA ILE A 556 33.31 -1.43 3.62
C ILE A 556 34.75 -1.93 3.36
N GLN A 557 35.64 -1.06 2.91
CA GLN A 557 37.06 -1.37 2.72
C GLN A 557 37.85 -1.63 4.01
N SER A 558 37.29 -1.25 5.19
CA SER A 558 37.93 -1.47 6.50
C SER A 558 37.86 -2.92 6.96
N GLY A 559 36.96 -3.73 6.41
CA GLY A 559 36.87 -5.14 6.77
C GLY A 559 38.05 -5.94 6.21
N ALA A 560 38.63 -6.81 7.04
CA ALA A 560 39.77 -7.63 6.70
C ALA A 560 39.41 -8.81 5.77
N LEU A 561 38.24 -9.42 5.99
CA LEU A 561 37.74 -10.53 5.18
C LEU A 561 36.83 -10.00 4.06
N ARG A 562 37.32 -10.06 2.83
CA ARG A 562 36.56 -9.62 1.65
C ARG A 562 36.12 -10.83 0.85
N GLN A 563 34.82 -10.95 0.62
CA GLN A 563 34.28 -11.93 -0.32
C GLN A 563 34.00 -11.27 -1.66
N ALA A 564 34.38 -11.98 -2.74
CA ALA A 564 34.06 -11.53 -4.09
C ALA A 564 32.54 -11.42 -4.26
N ALA A 565 32.11 -10.35 -4.90
CA ALA A 565 30.72 -10.09 -5.17
C ALA A 565 30.14 -11.10 -6.18
N ASN A 566 28.89 -11.45 -6.00
CA ASN A 566 28.09 -12.03 -7.07
C ASN A 566 27.62 -10.91 -7.99
N SER A 567 27.92 -11.02 -9.28
CA SER A 567 27.32 -10.19 -10.31
C SER A 567 26.56 -11.07 -11.29
N GLY A 568 25.38 -10.65 -11.69
CA GLY A 568 24.57 -11.38 -12.65
C GLY A 568 23.71 -10.42 -13.46
N THR A 569 23.58 -10.71 -14.75
CA THR A 569 22.65 -10.01 -15.65
C THR A 569 21.63 -11.00 -16.13
N VAL A 570 20.33 -10.64 -16.00
CA VAL A 570 19.21 -11.39 -16.56
C VAL A 570 18.57 -10.55 -17.63
N SER A 571 18.43 -11.11 -18.83
CA SER A 571 17.74 -10.45 -19.94
C SER A 571 16.82 -11.43 -20.66
N TYR A 572 15.59 -11.04 -20.94
CA TYR A 572 14.69 -11.77 -21.82
C TYR A 572 13.81 -10.84 -22.63
N THR A 573 13.50 -11.25 -23.86
CA THR A 573 12.67 -10.50 -24.78
C THR A 573 11.48 -11.36 -25.21
N HIS A 574 10.30 -10.76 -25.25
CA HIS A 574 9.06 -11.41 -25.64
C HIS A 574 8.42 -10.67 -26.81
N LEU A 575 8.04 -11.40 -27.86
CA LEU A 575 7.22 -10.92 -28.96
C LEU A 575 5.91 -11.69 -28.97
N ARG A 576 4.78 -11.00 -29.08
CA ARG A 576 3.46 -11.61 -29.08
C ARG A 576 2.52 -10.91 -30.06
N ALA A 577 1.77 -11.70 -30.83
CA ALA A 577 0.61 -11.26 -31.61
C ALA A 577 -0.68 -11.67 -30.87
N HIS A 578 -1.68 -10.79 -30.87
CA HIS A 578 -2.97 -10.97 -30.22
C HIS A 578 -4.11 -10.86 -31.23
#